data_65391f5a205eade7cd3a0111c6656622
#
_entry.id   65391f5a205eade7cd3a0111c6656622
#
_cell.length_a   1.000
_cell.length_b   1.000
_cell.length_c   1.000
_cell.angle_alpha   90.00
_cell.angle_beta   90.00
_cell.angle_gamma   90.00
#
_symmetry.space_group_name_H-M   'P 1'
#
loop_
_entity.id
_entity.type
_entity.pdbx_description
1 polymer ?
#
loop_
_entity_poly.entity_id
_entity_poly.type
_entity_poly.pdbx_seq_one_letter_code
_entity_poly.pdbx_strand_id
1 'polypeptide(L)'
;MCIRDSKEIHQDLGKPIPASGNLDRWVAQGVFPLNSVLTVRAHETGSHRNMGWEIFTDAVIRKLSEKRENLIFMLWGNYAKEKLSLIDTSKHLVLTSVHPSPRSAEYGFFGCKHFSKANAFLRSKGIEEIDW
;
A
#
# COMPACT_ATOMS: atom_id res chain seq x y z
N MET A 1 -11.08 -3.07 1.97
CA MET A 1 -10.58 -2.74 0.61
C MET A 1 -11.49 -1.70 -0.02
N CYS A 2 -10.94 -0.74 -0.74
CA CYS A 2 -11.71 0.24 -1.49
C CYS A 2 -12.15 -0.37 -2.84
N ILE A 3 -13.33 -0.02 -3.32
CA ILE A 3 -13.81 -0.48 -4.65
C ILE A 3 -12.85 -0.09 -5.78
N ARG A 4 -12.09 0.99 -5.63
CA ARG A 4 -11.10 1.42 -6.62
C ARG A 4 -9.87 0.53 -6.65
N ASP A 5 -9.44 -0.01 -5.51
CA ASP A 5 -8.37 -1.01 -5.47
C ASP A 5 -8.80 -2.25 -6.24
N SER A 6 -10.03 -2.72 -6.01
CA SER A 6 -10.60 -3.89 -6.72
C SER A 6 -10.71 -3.65 -8.23
N LYS A 7 -11.08 -2.43 -8.66
CA LYS A 7 -11.13 -2.07 -10.08
C LYS A 7 -9.74 -2.11 -10.71
N GLU A 8 -8.73 -1.57 -10.03
CA GLU A 8 -7.35 -1.62 -10.52
C GLU A 8 -6.84 -3.07 -10.59
N ILE A 9 -7.11 -3.89 -9.57
CA ILE A 9 -6.75 -5.32 -9.59
C ILE A 9 -7.42 -6.04 -10.76
N HIS A 10 -8.69 -5.74 -11.02
CA HIS A 10 -9.40 -6.31 -12.15
C HIS A 10 -8.77 -5.91 -13.50
N GLN A 11 -8.42 -4.65 -13.66
CA GLN A 11 -7.76 -4.13 -14.86
C GLN A 11 -6.33 -4.66 -15.04
N ASP A 12 -5.58 -4.79 -13.96
CA ASP A 12 -4.18 -5.21 -13.97
C ASP A 12 -4.01 -6.73 -14.14
N LEU A 13 -4.84 -7.52 -13.45
CA LEU A 13 -4.68 -8.97 -13.31
C LEU A 13 -5.85 -9.79 -13.90
N GLY A 14 -6.92 -9.15 -14.35
CA GLY A 14 -8.12 -9.83 -14.83
C GLY A 14 -8.94 -10.54 -13.74
N LYS A 15 -8.62 -10.32 -12.46
CA LYS A 15 -9.32 -10.97 -11.35
C LYS A 15 -10.70 -10.37 -11.13
N PRO A 16 -11.70 -11.20 -10.72
CA PRO A 16 -13.04 -10.69 -10.47
C PRO A 16 -13.05 -9.69 -9.30
N ILE A 17 -13.92 -8.69 -9.38
CA ILE A 17 -14.13 -7.74 -8.27
C ILE A 17 -14.82 -8.49 -7.13
N PRO A 18 -14.21 -8.56 -5.93
CA PRO A 18 -14.79 -9.28 -4.81
C PRO A 18 -16.05 -8.58 -4.27
N ALA A 19 -17.03 -9.37 -3.81
CA ALA A 19 -18.26 -8.86 -3.21
C ALA A 19 -18.01 -8.24 -1.81
N SER A 20 -16.89 -8.56 -1.16
CA SER A 20 -16.54 -8.09 0.18
C SER A 20 -15.26 -7.25 0.16
N GLY A 21 -15.22 -6.22 1.01
CA GLY A 21 -14.03 -5.41 1.27
C GLY A 21 -13.08 -6.01 2.33
N ASN A 22 -13.31 -7.24 2.79
CA ASN A 22 -12.48 -7.91 3.77
C ASN A 22 -11.05 -8.13 3.24
N LEU A 23 -10.05 -7.83 4.05
CA LEU A 23 -8.61 -7.94 3.72
C LEU A 23 -7.90 -9.13 4.40
N ASP A 24 -8.60 -9.95 5.16
CA ASP A 24 -7.99 -11.07 5.90
C ASP A 24 -7.17 -11.98 4.98
N ARG A 25 -7.67 -12.21 3.76
CA ARG A 25 -6.98 -12.98 2.73
C ARG A 25 -5.62 -12.36 2.35
N TRP A 26 -5.53 -11.06 2.26
CA TRP A 26 -4.28 -10.37 1.98
C TRP A 26 -3.33 -10.41 3.17
N VAL A 27 -3.86 -10.15 4.36
CA VAL A 27 -3.07 -10.18 5.61
C VAL A 27 -2.45 -11.57 5.84
N ALA A 28 -3.21 -12.64 5.59
CA ALA A 28 -2.71 -14.01 5.69
C ALA A 28 -1.54 -14.32 4.75
N GLN A 29 -1.41 -13.57 3.65
CA GLN A 29 -0.32 -13.66 2.68
C GLN A 29 0.83 -12.68 2.95
N GLY A 30 0.79 -11.95 4.06
CA GLY A 30 1.84 -11.00 4.43
C GLY A 30 1.65 -9.57 3.91
N VAL A 31 0.47 -9.23 3.36
CA VAL A 31 0.15 -7.84 3.03
C VAL A 31 -0.19 -7.09 4.31
N PHE A 32 0.48 -5.97 4.54
CA PHE A 32 0.29 -5.14 5.73
C PHE A 32 -0.26 -3.75 5.35
N PRO A 33 -1.60 -3.57 5.36
CA PRO A 33 -2.22 -2.27 5.15
C PRO A 33 -1.96 -1.36 6.35
N LEU A 34 -1.18 -0.30 6.16
CA LEU A 34 -0.81 0.64 7.22
C LEU A 34 -1.20 2.06 6.83
N ASN A 35 -2.03 2.71 7.64
CA ASN A 35 -2.26 4.14 7.56
C ASN A 35 -1.19 4.90 8.36
N SER A 36 -0.75 6.06 7.88
CA SER A 36 0.19 6.92 8.61
C SER A 36 -0.42 7.47 9.91
N VAL A 37 -1.73 7.67 9.94
CA VAL A 37 -2.52 8.11 11.10
C VAL A 37 -3.60 7.07 11.36
N LEU A 38 -3.58 6.44 12.54
CA LEU A 38 -4.41 5.25 12.82
C LEU A 38 -5.78 5.57 13.41
N THR A 39 -6.01 6.80 13.84
CA THR A 39 -7.29 7.24 14.39
C THR A 39 -7.75 8.56 13.76
N VAL A 40 -9.04 8.80 13.85
CA VAL A 40 -9.69 10.02 13.35
C VAL A 40 -10.92 10.30 14.20
N ARG A 41 -11.20 11.58 14.45
CA ARG A 41 -12.47 11.96 15.08
C ARG A 41 -13.61 11.74 14.11
N ALA A 42 -14.76 11.28 14.60
CA ALA A 42 -15.94 11.03 13.77
C ALA A 42 -16.25 12.27 12.92
N HIS A 43 -16.46 12.06 11.61
CA HIS A 43 -16.76 13.07 10.61
C HIS A 43 -15.70 14.15 10.36
N GLU A 44 -14.52 14.08 10.98
CA GLU A 44 -13.46 15.08 10.85
C GLU A 44 -12.19 14.47 10.21
N THR A 45 -12.20 14.33 8.89
CA THR A 45 -11.08 13.73 8.14
C THR A 45 -9.74 14.41 8.46
N GLY A 46 -8.75 13.61 8.89
CA GLY A 46 -7.40 14.08 9.18
C GLY A 46 -7.27 14.81 10.52
N SER A 47 -8.29 14.78 11.39
CA SER A 47 -8.31 15.48 12.69
C SER A 47 -7.16 15.08 13.62
N HIS A 48 -6.57 13.89 13.47
CA HIS A 48 -5.46 13.43 14.31
C HIS A 48 -4.10 13.45 13.59
N ARG A 49 -3.98 14.19 12.49
CA ARG A 49 -2.68 14.45 11.86
C ARG A 49 -1.79 15.27 12.80
N ASN A 50 -0.48 14.99 12.79
CA ASN A 50 0.52 15.66 13.62
C ASN A 50 0.26 15.55 15.14
N MET A 51 -0.44 14.49 15.56
CA MET A 51 -0.73 14.22 16.97
C MET A 51 0.03 13.01 17.53
N GLY A 52 1.08 12.55 16.82
CA GLY A 52 1.99 11.52 17.30
C GLY A 52 1.89 10.17 16.57
N TRP A 53 0.80 9.88 15.84
CA TRP A 53 0.69 8.62 15.09
C TRP A 53 1.81 8.45 14.07
N GLU A 54 2.22 9.53 13.44
CA GLU A 54 3.27 9.51 12.43
C GLU A 54 4.60 9.03 13.01
N ILE A 55 4.92 9.39 14.25
CA ILE A 55 6.14 8.94 14.94
C ILE A 55 6.14 7.42 15.06
N PHE A 56 5.00 6.85 15.47
CA PHE A 56 4.84 5.41 15.61
C PHE A 56 4.91 4.69 14.25
N THR A 57 4.11 5.14 13.29
CA THR A 57 4.04 4.48 11.96
C THR A 57 5.35 4.63 11.18
N ASP A 58 6.05 5.74 11.31
CA ASP A 58 7.38 5.93 10.74
C ASP A 58 8.42 5.00 11.38
N ALA A 59 8.34 4.78 12.69
CA ALA A 59 9.19 3.81 13.37
C ALA A 59 8.93 2.38 12.88
N VAL A 60 7.66 2.01 12.64
CA VAL A 60 7.29 0.70 12.07
C VAL A 60 7.89 0.54 10.67
N ILE A 61 7.72 1.53 9.78
CA ILE A 61 8.25 1.49 8.41
C ILE A 61 9.77 1.36 8.43
N ARG A 62 10.45 2.18 9.22
CA ARG A 62 11.91 2.14 9.38
C ARG A 62 12.38 0.78 9.88
N LYS A 63 11.70 0.23 10.89
CA LYS A 63 12.04 -1.07 11.46
C LYS A 63 11.87 -2.21 10.46
N LEU A 64 10.80 -2.19 9.68
CA LEU A 64 10.58 -3.16 8.60
C LEU A 64 11.68 -3.04 7.54
N SER A 65 12.00 -1.83 7.10
CA SER A 65 13.06 -1.60 6.12
C SER A 65 14.44 -2.05 6.61
N GLU A 66 14.76 -1.87 7.89
CA GLU A 66 16.03 -2.29 8.47
C GLU A 66 16.14 -3.81 8.65
N LYS A 67 15.07 -4.45 9.14
CA LYS A 67 15.09 -5.83 9.63
C LYS A 67 14.66 -6.88 8.60
N ARG A 68 14.10 -6.46 7.49
CA ARG A 68 13.63 -7.34 6.42
C ARG A 68 14.38 -7.07 5.12
N GLU A 69 14.21 -7.97 4.16
CA GLU A 69 14.70 -7.85 2.79
C GLU A 69 13.60 -8.18 1.80
N ASN A 70 13.71 -7.65 0.59
CA ASN A 70 12.78 -7.92 -0.50
C ASN A 70 11.30 -7.60 -0.18
N LEU A 71 11.07 -6.58 0.67
CA LEU A 71 9.73 -6.07 0.87
C LEU A 71 9.30 -5.19 -0.32
N ILE A 72 7.99 -5.04 -0.46
CA ILE A 72 7.38 -4.13 -1.42
C ILE A 72 6.61 -3.07 -0.66
N PHE A 73 6.97 -1.82 -0.86
CA PHE A 73 6.27 -0.66 -0.29
C PHE A 73 5.43 0.01 -1.37
N MET A 74 4.11 -0.02 -1.22
CA MET A 74 3.18 0.69 -2.10
C MET A 74 2.76 2.00 -1.45
N LEU A 75 3.30 3.12 -1.94
CA LEU A 75 3.07 4.44 -1.39
C LEU A 75 2.06 5.21 -2.24
N TRP A 76 0.83 5.29 -1.76
CA TRP A 76 -0.28 5.89 -2.49
C TRP A 76 -0.67 7.25 -1.92
N GLY A 77 -0.47 8.29 -2.71
CA GLY A 77 -0.70 9.68 -2.35
C GLY A 77 0.54 10.38 -1.79
N ASN A 78 0.53 11.70 -1.79
CA ASN A 78 1.69 12.51 -1.41
C ASN A 78 2.13 12.25 0.03
N TYR A 79 1.18 12.12 0.96
CA TYR A 79 1.47 11.86 2.36
C TYR A 79 2.18 10.50 2.59
N ALA A 80 1.80 9.47 1.82
CA ALA A 80 2.52 8.19 1.85
C ALA A 80 3.90 8.28 1.18
N LYS A 81 4.02 9.05 0.08
CA LYS A 81 5.29 9.22 -0.63
C LYS A 81 6.39 9.89 0.21
N GLU A 82 6.01 10.71 1.19
CA GLU A 82 6.96 11.30 2.16
C GLU A 82 7.72 10.23 2.96
N LYS A 83 7.15 9.02 3.10
CA LYS A 83 7.77 7.89 3.79
C LYS A 83 8.92 7.24 3.01
N LEU A 84 9.11 7.61 1.74
CA LEU A 84 10.19 7.08 0.91
C LEU A 84 11.58 7.24 1.55
N SER A 85 11.81 8.35 2.26
CA SER A 85 13.07 8.62 2.96
C SER A 85 13.37 7.65 4.11
N LEU A 86 12.38 6.88 4.56
CA LEU A 86 12.51 5.89 5.63
C LEU A 86 12.87 4.49 5.11
N ILE A 87 12.87 4.30 3.80
CA ILE A 87 12.93 3.00 3.15
C ILE A 87 14.27 2.85 2.41
N ASP A 88 14.98 1.77 2.67
CA ASP A 88 16.19 1.41 1.92
C ASP A 88 15.81 0.81 0.56
N THR A 89 15.84 1.62 -0.47
CA THR A 89 15.48 1.25 -1.84
C THR A 89 16.49 0.31 -2.51
N SER A 90 17.65 0.07 -1.90
CA SER A 90 18.61 -0.94 -2.37
C SER A 90 18.18 -2.36 -2.01
N LYS A 91 17.36 -2.52 -0.96
CA LYS A 91 16.88 -3.80 -0.44
C LYS A 91 15.42 -4.09 -0.79
N HIS A 92 14.64 -3.07 -1.09
CA HIS A 92 13.19 -3.15 -1.22
C HIS A 92 12.70 -2.53 -2.53
N LEU A 93 11.58 -3.05 -3.04
CA LEU A 93 10.86 -2.40 -4.13
C LEU A 93 9.94 -1.33 -3.57
N VAL A 94 10.00 -0.12 -4.13
CA VAL A 94 9.04 0.95 -3.81
C VAL A 94 8.23 1.29 -5.06
N LEU A 95 6.92 1.23 -4.93
CA LEU A 95 5.95 1.58 -5.97
C LEU A 95 5.15 2.80 -5.50
N THR A 96 5.13 3.85 -6.29
CA THR A 96 4.44 5.11 -5.95
C THR A 96 3.32 5.42 -6.93
N SER A 97 2.20 5.90 -6.43
CA SER A 97 1.07 6.36 -7.23
C SER A 97 0.34 7.52 -6.54
N VAL A 98 -0.64 8.11 -7.21
CA VAL A 98 -1.61 8.97 -6.55
C VAL A 98 -2.50 8.14 -5.62
N HIS A 99 -3.20 8.80 -4.71
CA HIS A 99 -4.11 8.12 -3.77
C HIS A 99 -5.35 7.57 -4.50
N PRO A 100 -5.87 6.38 -4.13
CA PRO A 100 -7.08 5.80 -4.71
C PRO A 100 -8.38 6.47 -4.25
N SER A 101 -8.34 7.75 -3.90
CA SER A 101 -9.54 8.52 -3.57
C SER A 101 -10.35 8.88 -4.83
N PRO A 102 -11.66 9.19 -4.72
CA PRO A 102 -12.44 9.65 -5.86
C PRO A 102 -11.86 10.87 -6.57
N ARG A 103 -11.10 11.69 -5.83
CA ARG A 103 -10.54 12.96 -6.35
C ARG A 103 -9.25 12.74 -7.17
N SER A 104 -8.58 11.62 -7.02
CA SER A 104 -7.24 11.43 -7.59
C SER A 104 -7.04 10.12 -8.36
N ALA A 105 -7.90 9.13 -8.18
CA ALA A 105 -7.69 7.80 -8.77
C ALA A 105 -7.54 7.83 -10.31
N GLU A 106 -8.32 8.69 -11.00
CA GLU A 106 -8.24 8.84 -12.46
C GLU A 106 -6.93 9.48 -12.95
N TYR A 107 -6.21 10.17 -12.06
CA TYR A 107 -4.96 10.85 -12.40
C TYR A 107 -3.70 10.00 -12.23
N GLY A 108 -3.85 8.66 -12.21
CA GLY A 108 -2.71 7.76 -12.24
C GLY A 108 -2.73 6.62 -11.23
N PHE A 109 -3.80 6.41 -10.46
CA PHE A 109 -3.97 5.19 -9.69
C PHE A 109 -4.44 4.05 -10.60
N PHE A 110 -5.48 4.30 -11.41
CA PHE A 110 -5.89 3.35 -12.43
C PHE A 110 -4.79 3.22 -13.50
N GLY A 111 -4.40 1.99 -13.79
CA GLY A 111 -3.31 1.68 -14.70
C GLY A 111 -1.90 1.76 -14.07
N CYS A 112 -1.77 1.98 -12.76
CA CYS A 112 -0.47 1.96 -12.10
C CYS A 112 0.17 0.55 -12.08
N LYS A 113 -0.64 -0.51 -12.18
CA LYS A 113 -0.21 -1.92 -12.27
C LYS A 113 0.67 -2.35 -11.09
N HIS A 114 0.40 -1.83 -9.91
CA HIS A 114 1.19 -2.14 -8.74
C HIS A 114 1.08 -3.61 -8.32
N PHE A 115 -0.07 -4.22 -8.54
CA PHE A 115 -0.35 -5.61 -8.13
C PHE A 115 0.44 -6.61 -8.98
N SER A 116 0.45 -6.45 -10.31
CA SER A 116 1.28 -7.27 -11.20
C SER A 116 2.77 -7.00 -11.02
N LYS A 117 3.19 -5.75 -10.84
CA LYS A 117 4.58 -5.38 -10.56
C LYS A 117 5.08 -5.98 -9.26
N ALA A 118 4.25 -5.99 -8.22
CA ALA A 118 4.56 -6.63 -6.95
C ALA A 118 4.81 -8.13 -7.13
N ASN A 119 3.90 -8.82 -7.80
CA ASN A 119 4.03 -10.25 -8.06
C ASN A 119 5.26 -10.58 -8.93
N ALA A 120 5.54 -9.77 -9.95
CA ALA A 120 6.76 -9.92 -10.75
C ALA A 120 8.04 -9.79 -9.90
N PHE A 121 8.08 -8.84 -8.98
CA PHE A 121 9.20 -8.70 -8.05
C PHE A 121 9.33 -9.90 -7.10
N LEU A 122 8.24 -10.34 -6.48
CA LEU A 122 8.23 -11.52 -5.59
C LEU A 122 8.77 -12.75 -6.33
N ARG A 123 8.25 -13.00 -7.54
CA ARG A 123 8.72 -14.11 -8.40
C ARG A 123 10.21 -14.02 -8.68
N SER A 124 10.73 -12.82 -8.98
CA SER A 124 12.17 -12.61 -9.24
C SER A 124 13.06 -12.90 -8.05
N LYS A 125 12.49 -12.88 -6.84
CA LYS A 125 13.18 -13.18 -5.58
C LYS A 125 12.91 -14.60 -5.07
N GLY A 126 12.19 -15.42 -5.82
CA GLY A 126 11.81 -16.77 -5.40
C GLY A 126 10.80 -16.79 -4.25
N ILE A 127 10.05 -15.71 -4.08
CA ILE A 127 9.01 -15.56 -3.06
C ILE A 127 7.65 -15.81 -3.71
N GLU A 128 6.74 -16.46 -2.98
CA GLU A 128 5.39 -16.75 -3.45
C GLU A 128 4.64 -15.45 -3.78
N GLU A 129 3.92 -15.46 -4.91
CA GLU A 129 3.10 -14.34 -5.35
C GLU A 129 1.88 -14.16 -4.46
N ILE A 130 1.40 -12.92 -4.36
CA ILE A 130 0.16 -12.61 -3.64
C ILE A 130 -1.03 -12.93 -4.56
N ASP A 131 -2.00 -13.65 -4.03
CA ASP A 131 -3.33 -13.80 -4.63
C ASP A 131 -4.19 -12.59 -4.23
N TRP A 132 -4.11 -11.58 -5.06
CA TRP A 132 -4.79 -10.29 -4.83
C TRP A 132 -6.31 -10.38 -4.90
#